data_7aa7e7e873c2070027855d756d0cdf6c
#
_entry.id   7aa7e7e873c2070027855d756d0cdf6c
#
_cell.length_a   1.000
_cell.length_b   1.000
_cell.length_c   1.000
_cell.angle_alpha   90.00
_cell.angle_beta   90.00
_cell.angle_gamma   90.00
#
_symmetry.space_group_name_H-M   'P 1'
#
loop_
_entity.id
_entity.type
_entity.pdbx_description
1 polymer ?
#
loop_
_entity_poly.entity_id
_entity_poly.type
_entity_poly.pdbx_seq_one_letter_code
_entity_poly.pdbx_strand_id
1 'polypeptide(L)'
;GAPAIFAGIEPETGDFFVAKKSVFNVNPKLYKTAQEIDDDLSGALNEKFKVALAEFSKLGIKGVLQGDLMFTDDVETETIDGTKYYTFQPNTIVYSIPVDSALGKTINKAKVGIVWHTTYTGDTLQGMTASFGADISGLKKPSSVWMDDATYKDVSGKATFTTAETESITAVLSQVGKTFNKINANGLRKFLTVQNGMTGAIAGASLKTYNNSKVRAGEKINNPGAHAKGYEKWVEMSIQKQIDKAKSDKGKEKYTNMQKEYMREVKKHTGNLKQIITFQNLLVDAKMQIVKKLNSVKGLTDTFVKTKDGFKVTNPEGYVAIDRISGGAVKLVDRMEFSFNNFTAIKSWDK
;
A
#
# COMPACT_ATOMS: atom_id res chain seq x y z
N GLY A 1 -5.33 -0.77 0.40
CA GLY A 1 -5.42 0.69 0.34
C GLY A 1 -6.75 1.16 -0.22
N ALA A 2 -6.98 2.45 -0.25
CA ALA A 2 -8.13 3.03 -0.92
C ALA A 2 -8.16 2.63 -2.41
N PRO A 3 -9.34 2.59 -3.07
CA PRO A 3 -9.41 2.34 -4.49
C PRO A 3 -8.66 3.45 -5.26
N ALA A 4 -7.60 3.07 -5.97
CA ALA A 4 -6.88 4.00 -6.83
C ALA A 4 -7.69 4.26 -8.09
N ILE A 5 -7.89 5.54 -8.43
CA ILE A 5 -8.58 5.97 -9.64
C ILE A 5 -7.69 6.91 -10.44
N PHE A 6 -7.76 6.76 -11.75
CA PHE A 6 -7.16 7.66 -12.73
C PHE A 6 -8.28 8.44 -13.41
N ALA A 7 -8.08 9.72 -13.61
CA ALA A 7 -9.04 10.57 -14.33
C ALA A 7 -8.32 11.65 -15.14
N GLY A 8 -8.81 11.94 -16.33
CA GLY A 8 -8.20 12.96 -17.15
C GLY A 8 -8.64 12.90 -18.61
N ILE A 9 -7.81 13.45 -19.45
CA ILE A 9 -8.03 13.52 -20.89
C ILE A 9 -7.12 12.49 -21.59
N GLU A 10 -7.70 11.64 -22.41
CA GLU A 10 -6.93 10.73 -23.26
C GLU A 10 -6.19 11.55 -24.32
N PRO A 11 -4.87 11.45 -24.40
CA PRO A 11 -4.09 12.30 -25.30
C PRO A 11 -4.44 12.11 -26.77
N GLU A 12 -4.77 10.87 -27.16
CA GLU A 12 -4.99 10.50 -28.55
C GLU A 12 -6.36 10.95 -29.08
N THR A 13 -7.39 11.02 -28.21
CA THR A 13 -8.77 11.34 -28.63
C THR A 13 -9.29 12.66 -28.09
N GLY A 14 -8.72 13.15 -26.99
CA GLY A 14 -9.20 14.34 -26.29
C GLY A 14 -10.43 14.09 -25.40
N ASP A 15 -10.86 12.84 -25.26
CA ASP A 15 -12.02 12.50 -24.44
C ASP A 15 -11.66 12.42 -22.96
N PHE A 16 -12.60 12.81 -22.10
CA PHE A 16 -12.47 12.60 -20.67
C PHE A 16 -12.74 11.13 -20.33
N PHE A 17 -11.93 10.57 -19.42
CA PHE A 17 -12.10 9.22 -18.92
C PHE A 17 -11.84 9.11 -17.43
N VAL A 18 -12.33 8.03 -16.83
CA VAL A 18 -11.84 7.46 -15.57
C VAL A 18 -11.33 6.04 -15.81
N ALA A 19 -10.36 5.58 -15.02
CA ALA A 19 -9.77 4.26 -15.19
C ALA A 19 -9.20 3.67 -13.89
N LYS A 20 -8.99 2.37 -13.91
CA LYS A 20 -8.15 1.64 -12.96
C LYS A 20 -6.69 1.66 -13.40
N LYS A 21 -5.81 1.03 -12.62
CA LYS A 21 -4.37 0.88 -12.94
C LYS A 21 -4.10 0.25 -14.32
N SER A 22 -5.07 -0.43 -14.91
CA SER A 22 -5.01 -1.00 -16.27
C SER A 22 -4.90 0.05 -17.39
N VAL A 23 -5.02 1.34 -17.09
CA VAL A 23 -4.84 2.46 -18.03
C VAL A 23 -3.48 2.43 -18.76
N PHE A 24 -2.45 1.88 -18.15
CA PHE A 24 -1.09 1.80 -18.72
C PHE A 24 -0.75 0.42 -19.29
N ASN A 25 -1.71 -0.47 -19.43
CA ASN A 25 -1.49 -1.75 -20.10
C ASN A 25 -1.35 -1.56 -21.61
N VAL A 26 -0.82 -2.56 -22.31
CA VAL A 26 -0.75 -2.59 -23.80
C VAL A 26 -2.13 -2.34 -24.43
N ASN A 27 -3.18 -2.89 -23.83
CA ASN A 27 -4.56 -2.63 -24.17
C ASN A 27 -5.19 -1.87 -22.98
N PRO A 28 -5.15 -0.53 -22.99
CA PRO A 28 -5.65 0.25 -21.85
C PRO A 28 -7.17 0.10 -21.74
N LYS A 29 -7.65 0.03 -20.50
CA LYS A 29 -9.08 0.08 -20.20
C LYS A 29 -9.43 1.45 -19.66
N LEU A 30 -10.15 2.23 -20.46
CA LEU A 30 -10.67 3.54 -20.14
C LEU A 30 -12.19 3.46 -20.06
N TYR A 31 -12.78 4.21 -19.17
CA TYR A 31 -14.23 4.34 -19.07
C TYR A 31 -14.61 5.79 -19.39
N LYS A 32 -15.19 6.01 -20.56
CA LYS A 32 -15.68 7.30 -21.05
C LYS A 32 -17.19 7.42 -20.89
N THR A 33 -17.86 6.29 -20.76
CA THR A 33 -19.31 6.18 -20.60
C THR A 33 -19.70 5.26 -19.45
N ALA A 34 -20.93 5.41 -18.94
CA ALA A 34 -21.47 4.51 -17.91
C ALA A 34 -21.58 3.07 -18.43
N GLN A 35 -21.87 2.87 -19.72
CA GLN A 35 -21.98 1.55 -20.33
C GLN A 35 -20.64 0.79 -20.29
N GLU A 36 -19.51 1.45 -20.60
CA GLU A 36 -18.19 0.83 -20.51
C GLU A 36 -17.84 0.42 -19.07
N ILE A 37 -18.35 1.14 -18.06
CA ILE A 37 -18.22 0.77 -16.66
C ILE A 37 -19.07 -0.48 -16.37
N ASP A 38 -20.31 -0.53 -16.85
CA ASP A 38 -21.21 -1.68 -16.67
C ASP A 38 -20.65 -2.95 -17.31
N ASP A 39 -19.99 -2.83 -18.44
CA ASP A 39 -19.42 -3.96 -19.18
C ASP A 39 -18.19 -4.57 -18.48
N ASP A 40 -17.45 -3.81 -17.64
CA ASP A 40 -16.20 -4.27 -17.02
C ASP A 40 -16.24 -4.36 -15.47
N LEU A 41 -17.08 -3.60 -14.83
CA LEU A 41 -17.17 -3.52 -13.37
C LEU A 41 -18.53 -3.98 -12.85
N SER A 42 -18.54 -4.44 -11.60
CA SER A 42 -19.77 -4.85 -10.92
C SER A 42 -19.78 -4.41 -9.46
N GLY A 43 -20.96 -4.45 -8.83
CA GLY A 43 -21.13 -4.13 -7.42
C GLY A 43 -20.75 -2.70 -7.07
N ALA A 44 -20.31 -2.49 -5.83
CA ALA A 44 -19.99 -1.16 -5.31
C ALA A 44 -18.93 -0.41 -6.13
N LEU A 45 -17.98 -1.13 -6.75
CA LEU A 45 -16.93 -0.50 -7.56
C LEU A 45 -17.50 0.11 -8.85
N ASN A 46 -18.49 -0.55 -9.47
CA ASN A 46 -19.19 -0.04 -10.64
C ASN A 46 -19.86 1.30 -10.31
N GLU A 47 -20.67 1.35 -9.25
CA GLU A 47 -21.36 2.57 -8.84
C GLU A 47 -20.40 3.71 -8.50
N LYS A 48 -19.31 3.41 -7.77
CA LYS A 48 -18.27 4.40 -7.45
C LYS A 48 -17.62 5.00 -8.70
N PHE A 49 -17.34 4.18 -9.71
CA PHE A 49 -16.74 4.66 -10.96
C PHE A 49 -17.71 5.48 -11.80
N LYS A 50 -19.01 5.17 -11.81
CA LYS A 50 -20.03 6.00 -12.45
C LYS A 50 -20.12 7.38 -11.81
N VAL A 51 -20.16 7.44 -10.47
CA VAL A 51 -20.14 8.72 -9.74
C VAL A 51 -18.85 9.50 -10.07
N ALA A 52 -17.70 8.84 -10.05
CA ALA A 52 -16.42 9.48 -10.38
C ALA A 52 -16.40 10.00 -11.82
N LEU A 53 -16.88 9.25 -12.81
CA LEU A 53 -16.96 9.71 -14.21
C LEU A 53 -17.83 10.96 -14.33
N ALA A 54 -19.01 10.95 -13.72
CA ALA A 54 -19.95 12.05 -13.78
C ALA A 54 -19.47 13.32 -13.07
N GLU A 55 -18.75 13.17 -11.95
CA GLU A 55 -18.35 14.30 -11.12
C GLU A 55 -16.96 14.82 -11.50
N PHE A 56 -15.99 13.97 -11.85
CA PHE A 56 -14.63 14.41 -12.18
C PHE A 56 -14.55 15.05 -13.57
N SER A 57 -15.45 14.74 -14.50
CA SER A 57 -15.56 15.43 -15.79
C SER A 57 -15.78 16.94 -15.64
N LYS A 58 -16.33 17.38 -14.50
CA LYS A 58 -16.60 18.79 -14.19
C LYS A 58 -15.36 19.55 -13.70
N LEU A 59 -14.29 18.86 -13.33
CA LEU A 59 -13.11 19.45 -12.69
C LEU A 59 -12.21 20.22 -13.67
N GLY A 60 -12.28 19.93 -14.97
CA GLY A 60 -11.42 20.53 -15.98
C GLY A 60 -9.98 20.04 -15.89
N ILE A 61 -9.77 18.78 -15.59
CA ILE A 61 -8.45 18.14 -15.51
C ILE A 61 -7.79 18.22 -16.91
N LYS A 62 -6.54 18.68 -16.93
CA LYS A 62 -5.68 18.68 -18.12
C LYS A 62 -4.60 17.63 -17.93
N GLY A 63 -4.45 16.68 -18.87
CA GLY A 63 -3.61 15.50 -18.68
C GLY A 63 -4.32 14.43 -17.84
N VAL A 64 -3.57 13.63 -17.10
CA VAL A 64 -4.12 12.53 -16.27
C VAL A 64 -3.64 12.66 -14.83
N LEU A 65 -4.56 12.58 -13.91
CA LEU A 65 -4.31 12.52 -12.46
C LEU A 65 -4.62 11.13 -11.91
N GLN A 66 -3.85 10.71 -10.92
CA GLN A 66 -4.15 9.57 -10.08
C GLN A 66 -4.41 10.03 -8.66
N GLY A 67 -5.42 9.46 -8.04
CA GLY A 67 -5.75 9.69 -6.65
C GLY A 67 -6.34 8.47 -5.97
N ASP A 68 -6.54 8.62 -4.67
CA ASP A 68 -7.22 7.67 -3.82
C ASP A 68 -8.67 8.11 -3.64
N LEU A 69 -9.63 7.28 -4.09
CA LEU A 69 -11.06 7.52 -3.93
C LEU A 69 -11.45 7.31 -2.47
N MET A 70 -11.85 8.36 -1.80
CA MET A 70 -12.11 8.34 -0.36
C MET A 70 -13.53 7.89 -0.03
N PHE A 71 -14.52 8.42 -0.74
CA PHE A 71 -15.93 8.07 -0.56
C PHE A 71 -16.75 8.42 -1.80
N THR A 72 -17.95 7.87 -1.86
CA THR A 72 -19.05 8.29 -2.72
C THR A 72 -20.31 8.47 -1.86
N ASP A 73 -21.27 7.56 -1.93
CA ASP A 73 -22.49 7.52 -1.14
C ASP A 73 -22.37 6.80 0.22
N ASP A 74 -21.14 6.36 0.55
CA ASP A 74 -20.81 5.59 1.74
C ASP A 74 -20.25 6.45 2.90
N VAL A 75 -20.62 7.73 2.95
CA VAL A 75 -20.38 8.59 4.11
C VAL A 75 -21.44 8.32 5.18
N GLU A 76 -21.01 7.89 6.35
CA GLU A 76 -21.87 7.63 7.49
C GLU A 76 -21.77 8.74 8.53
N THR A 77 -22.71 8.80 9.47
CA THR A 77 -22.63 9.68 10.64
C THR A 77 -22.49 8.84 11.89
N GLU A 78 -21.41 9.04 12.64
CA GLU A 78 -21.09 8.28 13.84
C GLU A 78 -20.83 9.22 15.02
N THR A 79 -21.11 8.76 16.24
CA THR A 79 -20.69 9.45 17.46
C THR A 79 -19.55 8.69 18.11
N ILE A 80 -18.40 9.33 18.23
CA ILE A 80 -17.17 8.75 18.80
C ILE A 80 -16.75 9.65 19.98
N ASP A 81 -16.68 9.08 21.16
CA ASP A 81 -16.32 9.79 22.41
C ASP A 81 -17.14 11.08 22.61
N GLY A 82 -18.45 11.03 22.33
CA GLY A 82 -19.38 12.15 22.50
C GLY A 82 -19.36 13.21 21.38
N THR A 83 -18.46 13.10 20.42
CA THR A 83 -18.39 13.99 19.26
C THR A 83 -19.01 13.34 18.02
N LYS A 84 -19.83 14.11 17.29
CA LYS A 84 -20.48 13.66 16.06
C LYS A 84 -19.59 13.89 14.85
N TYR A 85 -19.36 12.84 14.08
CA TYR A 85 -18.50 12.85 12.89
C TYR A 85 -19.23 12.39 11.64
N TYR A 86 -18.82 12.92 10.48
CA TYR A 86 -18.93 12.22 9.21
C TYR A 86 -17.78 11.25 9.11
N THR A 87 -18.07 9.99 8.78
CA THR A 87 -17.07 8.92 8.65
C THR A 87 -17.15 8.26 7.28
N PHE A 88 -15.99 7.88 6.75
CA PHE A 88 -15.88 7.07 5.55
C PHE A 88 -14.68 6.14 5.65
N GLN A 89 -14.76 4.97 5.03
CA GLN A 89 -13.76 3.93 5.15
C GLN A 89 -13.32 3.41 3.78
N PRO A 90 -12.43 4.14 3.06
CA PRO A 90 -11.95 3.72 1.75
C PRO A 90 -11.05 2.48 1.79
N ASN A 91 -10.54 2.13 2.96
CA ASN A 91 -9.63 1.02 3.20
C ASN A 91 -9.86 0.40 4.59
N THR A 92 -8.81 0.10 5.34
CA THR A 92 -8.90 -0.41 6.71
C THR A 92 -9.01 0.70 7.77
N ILE A 93 -8.79 1.95 7.37
CA ILE A 93 -8.85 3.12 8.24
C ILE A 93 -10.18 3.83 8.05
N VAL A 94 -10.81 4.19 9.15
CA VAL A 94 -11.96 5.09 9.18
C VAL A 94 -11.45 6.52 9.33
N TYR A 95 -11.74 7.35 8.36
CA TYR A 95 -11.49 8.79 8.39
C TYR A 95 -12.72 9.48 8.96
N SER A 96 -12.50 10.40 9.89
CA SER A 96 -13.57 11.07 10.63
C SER A 96 -13.37 12.56 10.61
N ILE A 97 -14.44 13.30 10.34
CA ILE A 97 -14.44 14.75 10.28
C ILE A 97 -15.59 15.25 11.19
N PRO A 98 -15.33 16.13 12.17
CA PRO A 98 -16.41 16.69 12.98
C PRO A 98 -17.45 17.39 12.11
N VAL A 99 -18.73 17.08 12.32
CA VAL A 99 -19.83 17.56 11.45
C VAL A 99 -19.93 19.09 11.43
N ASP A 100 -19.59 19.75 12.53
CA ASP A 100 -19.69 21.20 12.67
C ASP A 100 -18.47 21.95 12.10
N SER A 101 -17.41 21.23 11.69
CA SER A 101 -16.22 21.83 11.12
C SER A 101 -16.48 22.38 9.71
N ALA A 102 -15.63 23.29 9.23
CA ALA A 102 -15.70 23.79 7.85
C ALA A 102 -15.56 22.66 6.84
N LEU A 103 -14.67 21.70 7.11
CA LEU A 103 -14.48 20.52 6.27
C LEU A 103 -15.72 19.60 6.33
N GLY A 104 -16.32 19.39 7.51
CA GLY A 104 -17.55 18.60 7.66
C GLY A 104 -18.70 19.16 6.81
N LYS A 105 -18.86 20.49 6.79
CA LYS A 105 -19.85 21.16 5.94
C LYS A 105 -19.60 20.97 4.43
N THR A 106 -18.34 20.82 4.04
CA THR A 106 -17.97 20.51 2.65
C THR A 106 -18.26 19.06 2.31
N ILE A 107 -17.86 18.12 3.17
CA ILE A 107 -18.11 16.68 3.01
C ILE A 107 -19.61 16.38 2.89
N ASN A 108 -20.44 17.04 3.71
CA ASN A 108 -21.90 16.86 3.67
C ASN A 108 -22.54 17.20 2.33
N LYS A 109 -21.91 18.04 1.51
CA LYS A 109 -22.43 18.44 0.19
C LYS A 109 -21.82 17.61 -0.95
N ALA A 110 -20.72 16.97 -0.69
CA ALA A 110 -19.98 16.23 -1.71
C ALA A 110 -20.62 14.88 -2.01
N LYS A 111 -20.71 14.53 -3.28
CA LYS A 111 -21.12 13.22 -3.78
C LYS A 111 -19.94 12.28 -3.92
N VAL A 112 -18.73 12.83 -3.95
CA VAL A 112 -17.50 12.09 -4.11
C VAL A 112 -16.35 12.82 -3.43
N GLY A 113 -15.45 12.06 -2.79
CA GLY A 113 -14.22 12.54 -2.21
C GLY A 113 -13.01 11.88 -2.85
N ILE A 114 -11.98 12.66 -3.15
CA ILE A 114 -10.75 12.21 -3.78
C ILE A 114 -9.53 12.93 -3.21
N VAL A 115 -8.42 12.19 -3.01
CA VAL A 115 -7.10 12.75 -2.70
C VAL A 115 -6.16 12.46 -3.86
N TRP A 116 -5.80 13.51 -4.60
CA TRP A 116 -4.91 13.42 -5.75
C TRP A 116 -3.44 13.36 -5.29
N HIS A 117 -2.63 12.51 -5.90
CA HIS A 117 -1.23 12.33 -5.47
C HIS A 117 -0.21 12.18 -6.61
N THR A 118 -0.62 11.93 -7.86
CA THR A 118 0.30 11.75 -8.98
C THR A 118 -0.26 12.37 -10.24
N THR A 119 0.60 13.06 -10.96
CA THR A 119 0.31 13.63 -12.29
C THR A 119 1.03 12.81 -13.34
N TYR A 120 0.35 12.54 -14.45
CA TYR A 120 0.90 11.86 -15.61
C TYR A 120 0.87 12.80 -16.81
N THR A 121 1.99 12.88 -17.53
CA THR A 121 2.17 13.73 -18.72
C THR A 121 2.83 12.94 -19.84
N GLY A 122 2.36 13.12 -21.05
CA GLY A 122 2.86 12.44 -22.26
C GLY A 122 1.85 12.56 -23.39
N ASP A 123 2.30 12.30 -24.62
CA ASP A 123 1.48 12.39 -25.82
C ASP A 123 0.68 11.12 -26.12
N THR A 124 0.98 10.03 -25.41
CA THR A 124 0.25 8.75 -25.46
C THR A 124 0.14 8.17 -24.05
N LEU A 125 -0.89 7.36 -23.79
CA LEU A 125 -1.07 6.74 -22.47
C LEU A 125 0.12 5.86 -22.06
N GLN A 126 0.68 5.07 -22.99
CA GLN A 126 1.82 4.20 -22.74
C GLN A 126 3.13 4.98 -22.55
N GLY A 127 3.23 6.15 -23.17
CA GLY A 127 4.40 7.03 -23.10
C GLY A 127 4.37 8.02 -21.92
N MET A 128 3.31 8.01 -21.12
CA MET A 128 3.19 8.93 -19.99
C MET A 128 4.25 8.71 -18.92
N THR A 129 4.79 9.81 -18.43
CA THR A 129 5.71 9.85 -17.30
C THR A 129 4.96 10.31 -16.05
N ALA A 130 5.15 9.57 -14.95
CA ALA A 130 4.58 9.91 -13.66
C ALA A 130 5.43 10.93 -12.91
N SER A 131 4.78 11.94 -12.34
CA SER A 131 5.37 12.87 -11.38
C SER A 131 4.60 12.79 -10.07
N PHE A 132 5.30 12.62 -8.95
CA PHE A 132 4.67 12.65 -7.64
C PHE A 132 4.21 14.05 -7.28
N GLY A 133 3.01 14.13 -6.68
CA GLY A 133 2.32 15.37 -6.43
C GLY A 133 1.28 15.68 -7.52
N ALA A 134 0.23 16.36 -7.12
CA ALA A 134 -0.82 16.84 -8.02
C ALA A 134 -1.12 18.29 -7.69
N ASP A 135 -0.93 19.18 -8.67
CA ASP A 135 -1.38 20.56 -8.53
C ASP A 135 -2.88 20.64 -8.85
N ILE A 136 -3.68 20.80 -7.81
CA ILE A 136 -5.13 20.93 -7.91
C ILE A 136 -5.61 22.39 -7.92
N SER A 137 -4.69 23.36 -7.89
CA SER A 137 -5.03 24.80 -7.81
C SER A 137 -5.81 25.30 -9.01
N GLY A 138 -5.52 24.73 -10.20
CA GLY A 138 -6.20 25.04 -11.45
C GLY A 138 -7.51 24.29 -11.70
N LEU A 139 -7.90 23.35 -10.84
CA LEU A 139 -9.12 22.58 -11.01
C LEU A 139 -10.36 23.38 -10.55
N LYS A 140 -11.48 23.18 -11.25
CA LYS A 140 -12.79 23.69 -10.80
C LYS A 140 -13.18 22.98 -9.51
N LYS A 141 -13.87 23.68 -8.61
CA LYS A 141 -14.27 23.19 -7.27
C LYS A 141 -15.79 23.14 -7.13
N PRO A 142 -16.51 22.26 -7.84
CA PRO A 142 -17.94 22.09 -7.65
C PRO A 142 -18.22 21.58 -6.23
N SER A 143 -19.30 22.02 -5.60
CA SER A 143 -19.67 21.61 -4.25
C SER A 143 -19.96 20.10 -4.12
N SER A 144 -20.21 19.43 -5.24
CA SER A 144 -20.45 17.98 -5.32
C SER A 144 -19.14 17.15 -5.25
N VAL A 145 -17.96 17.78 -5.31
CA VAL A 145 -16.67 17.10 -5.22
C VAL A 145 -15.86 17.70 -4.08
N TRP A 146 -15.54 16.87 -3.10
CA TRP A 146 -14.45 17.17 -2.19
C TRP A 146 -13.15 16.63 -2.75
N MET A 147 -12.13 17.46 -2.82
CA MET A 147 -10.81 17.03 -3.24
C MET A 147 -9.72 17.74 -2.45
N ASP A 148 -8.63 17.03 -2.24
CA ASP A 148 -7.39 17.55 -1.69
C ASP A 148 -6.21 16.95 -2.45
N ASP A 149 -5.02 17.56 -2.32
CA ASP A 149 -3.78 16.95 -2.73
C ASP A 149 -3.16 16.19 -1.54
N ALA A 150 -2.37 15.17 -1.84
CA ALA A 150 -1.70 14.37 -0.81
C ALA A 150 -0.47 15.08 -0.23
N THR A 151 -0.31 16.38 -0.45
CA THR A 151 0.85 17.14 0.03
C THR A 151 0.72 17.38 1.53
N TYR A 152 1.71 16.88 2.26
CA TYR A 152 1.81 17.12 3.69
C TYR A 152 2.50 18.47 3.93
N LYS A 153 1.81 19.38 4.61
CA LYS A 153 2.33 20.69 4.98
C LYS A 153 2.44 20.80 6.50
N ASP A 154 3.66 20.86 7.00
CA ASP A 154 3.88 21.14 8.42
C ASP A 154 3.84 22.66 8.68
N VAL A 155 2.66 23.15 9.05
CA VAL A 155 2.47 24.55 9.44
C VAL A 155 2.90 24.82 10.90
N SER A 156 3.21 23.76 11.67
CA SER A 156 3.59 23.87 13.08
C SER A 156 5.11 23.88 13.30
N GLY A 157 5.90 23.52 12.29
CA GLY A 157 7.35 23.32 12.38
C GLY A 157 7.77 22.09 13.19
N LYS A 158 6.82 21.26 13.63
CA LYS A 158 7.11 20.09 14.49
C LYS A 158 7.73 18.91 13.74
N ALA A 159 7.63 18.85 12.40
CA ALA A 159 8.25 17.81 11.59
C ALA A 159 9.77 18.02 11.38
N THR A 160 10.32 19.16 11.80
CA THR A 160 11.76 19.41 11.77
C THR A 160 12.49 18.55 12.80
N PHE A 161 13.51 17.82 12.35
CA PHE A 161 14.32 17.00 13.23
C PHE A 161 15.26 17.86 14.10
N THR A 162 15.36 17.52 15.38
CA THR A 162 16.40 18.05 16.26
C THR A 162 17.75 17.44 15.92
N THR A 163 18.84 18.03 16.40
CA THR A 163 20.19 17.49 16.24
C THR A 163 20.29 16.07 16.76
N ALA A 164 19.76 15.78 17.95
CA ALA A 164 19.79 14.45 18.55
C ALA A 164 19.00 13.41 17.73
N GLU A 165 17.84 13.78 17.20
CA GLU A 165 17.04 12.91 16.32
C GLU A 165 17.80 12.61 15.01
N THR A 166 18.45 13.62 14.42
CA THR A 166 19.26 13.48 13.22
C THR A 166 20.47 12.57 13.46
N GLU A 167 21.16 12.73 14.55
CA GLU A 167 22.28 11.86 14.95
C GLU A 167 21.83 10.42 15.17
N SER A 168 20.70 10.20 15.83
CA SER A 168 20.14 8.87 16.04
C SER A 168 19.82 8.17 14.71
N ILE A 169 19.15 8.84 13.80
CA ILE A 169 18.81 8.29 12.47
C ILE A 169 20.09 8.01 11.67
N THR A 170 21.05 8.93 11.68
CA THR A 170 22.34 8.80 10.97
C THR A 170 23.15 7.62 11.50
N ALA A 171 23.16 7.39 12.82
CA ALA A 171 23.82 6.25 13.43
C ALA A 171 23.22 4.92 12.94
N VAL A 172 21.89 4.81 12.90
CA VAL A 172 21.20 3.62 12.38
C VAL A 172 21.52 3.42 10.89
N LEU A 173 21.45 4.48 10.06
CA LEU A 173 21.78 4.41 8.63
C LEU A 173 23.24 4.01 8.39
N SER A 174 24.16 4.41 9.25
CA SER A 174 25.56 3.95 9.21
C SER A 174 25.66 2.43 9.45
N GLN A 175 24.88 1.88 10.39
CA GLN A 175 24.80 0.44 10.60
C GLN A 175 24.15 -0.29 9.42
N VAL A 176 23.14 0.31 8.78
CA VAL A 176 22.55 -0.18 7.53
C VAL A 176 23.64 -0.36 6.47
N GLY A 177 24.46 0.67 6.22
CA GLY A 177 25.56 0.62 5.26
C GLY A 177 26.57 -0.48 5.58
N LYS A 178 26.99 -0.59 6.84
CA LYS A 178 27.93 -1.66 7.29
C LYS A 178 27.33 -3.05 7.10
N THR A 179 26.03 -3.21 7.34
CA THR A 179 25.33 -4.51 7.18
C THR A 179 25.18 -4.85 5.70
N PHE A 180 24.81 -3.87 4.87
CA PHE A 180 24.71 -4.04 3.41
C PHE A 180 26.02 -4.58 2.81
N ASN A 181 27.14 -4.01 3.18
CA ASN A 181 28.44 -4.44 2.69
C ASN A 181 28.84 -5.89 3.10
N LYS A 182 28.15 -6.47 4.09
CA LYS A 182 28.33 -7.87 4.50
C LYS A 182 27.44 -8.85 3.72
N ILE A 183 26.47 -8.36 2.96
CA ILE A 183 25.55 -9.20 2.19
C ILE A 183 26.26 -9.76 0.97
N ASN A 184 26.27 -11.09 0.84
CA ASN A 184 26.84 -11.75 -0.33
C ASN A 184 25.83 -11.67 -1.51
N ALA A 185 26.10 -10.77 -2.46
CA ALA A 185 25.23 -10.54 -3.61
C ALA A 185 25.03 -11.81 -4.49
N ASN A 186 26.09 -12.62 -4.67
CA ASN A 186 25.99 -13.88 -5.42
C ASN A 186 25.14 -14.91 -4.66
N GLY A 187 25.32 -15.01 -3.33
CA GLY A 187 24.48 -15.86 -2.49
C GLY A 187 23.03 -15.44 -2.55
N LEU A 188 22.75 -14.13 -2.54
CA LEU A 188 21.38 -13.61 -2.69
C LEU A 188 20.77 -13.98 -4.05
N ARG A 189 21.49 -13.79 -5.16
CA ARG A 189 20.97 -14.20 -6.50
C ARG A 189 20.65 -15.68 -6.57
N LYS A 190 21.54 -16.55 -6.05
CA LYS A 190 21.29 -17.99 -5.99
C LYS A 190 20.08 -18.31 -5.13
N PHE A 191 19.92 -17.66 -3.98
CA PHE A 191 18.76 -17.83 -3.12
C PHE A 191 17.47 -17.39 -3.83
N LEU A 192 17.46 -16.29 -4.58
CA LEU A 192 16.32 -15.85 -5.38
C LEU A 192 15.95 -16.87 -6.47
N THR A 193 16.95 -17.50 -7.10
CA THR A 193 16.70 -18.59 -8.06
C THR A 193 15.99 -19.77 -7.39
N VAL A 194 16.42 -20.16 -6.18
CA VAL A 194 15.73 -21.19 -5.39
C VAL A 194 14.28 -20.79 -5.08
N GLN A 195 14.05 -19.53 -4.69
CA GLN A 195 12.69 -19.02 -4.42
C GLN A 195 11.79 -19.05 -5.67
N ASN A 196 12.32 -18.65 -6.81
CA ASN A 196 11.59 -18.66 -8.09
C ASN A 196 11.23 -20.08 -8.56
N GLY A 197 11.96 -21.11 -8.12
CA GLY A 197 11.63 -22.50 -8.37
C GLY A 197 10.49 -23.06 -7.50
N MET A 198 10.12 -22.36 -6.42
CA MET A 198 9.02 -22.76 -5.54
C MET A 198 7.66 -22.35 -6.12
N THR A 199 7.21 -23.08 -7.13
CA THR A 199 5.96 -22.81 -7.88
C THR A 199 4.97 -23.98 -7.81
N GLY A 200 3.76 -23.80 -8.32
CA GLY A 200 2.74 -24.85 -8.38
C GLY A 200 2.43 -25.42 -7.00
N ALA A 201 2.50 -26.74 -6.85
CA ALA A 201 2.15 -27.44 -5.60
C ALA A 201 3.03 -27.04 -4.39
N ILE A 202 4.26 -26.59 -4.63
CA ILE A 202 5.20 -26.17 -3.56
C ILE A 202 5.31 -24.64 -3.39
N ALA A 203 4.49 -23.84 -4.06
CA ALA A 203 4.49 -22.37 -3.95
C ALA A 203 4.31 -21.91 -2.48
N GLY A 204 3.59 -22.69 -1.68
CA GLY A 204 3.42 -22.46 -0.25
C GLY A 204 4.71 -22.53 0.58
N ALA A 205 5.78 -23.15 0.06
CA ALA A 205 7.08 -23.24 0.72
C ALA A 205 7.93 -21.97 0.59
N SER A 206 7.52 -21.01 -0.25
CA SER A 206 8.30 -19.80 -0.51
C SER A 206 8.45 -18.90 0.73
N LEU A 207 9.55 -18.12 0.78
CA LEU A 207 9.81 -17.13 1.83
C LEU A 207 8.70 -16.08 1.89
N LYS A 208 8.13 -15.69 0.75
CA LYS A 208 6.98 -14.79 0.68
C LYS A 208 5.80 -15.33 1.48
N THR A 209 5.45 -16.60 1.31
CA THR A 209 4.33 -17.22 2.02
C THR A 209 4.62 -17.34 3.51
N TYR A 210 5.84 -17.70 3.88
CA TYR A 210 6.28 -17.73 5.27
C TYR A 210 6.19 -16.35 5.94
N ASN A 211 6.73 -15.31 5.32
CA ASN A 211 6.65 -13.95 5.84
C ASN A 211 5.18 -13.47 5.97
N ASN A 212 4.35 -13.76 4.97
CA ASN A 212 2.93 -13.42 5.04
C ASN A 212 2.20 -14.14 6.19
N SER A 213 2.59 -15.37 6.52
CA SER A 213 2.01 -16.08 7.68
C SER A 213 2.33 -15.36 9.00
N LYS A 214 3.55 -14.84 9.13
CA LYS A 214 3.98 -14.05 10.30
C LYS A 214 3.20 -12.73 10.41
N VAL A 215 3.08 -12.02 9.28
CA VAL A 215 2.31 -10.76 9.23
C VAL A 215 0.84 -10.99 9.61
N ARG A 216 0.20 -12.04 9.08
CA ARG A 216 -1.19 -12.38 9.42
C ARG A 216 -1.39 -12.73 10.90
N ALA A 217 -0.37 -13.29 11.53
CA ALA A 217 -0.36 -13.58 12.96
C ALA A 217 -0.01 -12.35 13.83
N GLY A 218 0.28 -11.18 13.22
CA GLY A 218 0.73 -9.99 13.95
C GLY A 218 2.15 -10.12 14.53
N GLU A 219 2.91 -11.12 14.08
CA GLU A 219 4.25 -11.39 14.60
C GLU A 219 5.31 -10.49 13.95
N LYS A 220 6.05 -9.76 14.78
CA LYS A 220 7.20 -8.95 14.32
C LYS A 220 8.44 -9.85 14.17
N ILE A 221 9.24 -9.60 13.13
CA ILE A 221 10.48 -10.31 12.86
C ILE A 221 11.62 -9.67 13.66
N ASN A 222 11.62 -9.83 14.98
CA ASN A 222 12.59 -9.20 15.88
C ASN A 222 13.92 -9.97 15.98
N ASN A 223 13.92 -11.27 15.67
CA ASN A 223 15.11 -12.12 15.71
C ASN A 223 15.42 -12.70 14.33
N PRO A 224 16.34 -12.08 13.57
CA PRO A 224 16.72 -12.51 12.22
C PRO A 224 17.22 -13.98 12.16
N GLY A 225 17.95 -14.42 13.18
CA GLY A 225 18.47 -15.79 13.24
C GLY A 225 17.36 -16.82 13.44
N ALA A 226 16.48 -16.58 14.40
CA ALA A 226 15.33 -17.45 14.65
C ALA A 226 14.38 -17.48 13.46
N HIS A 227 14.15 -16.35 12.81
CA HIS A 227 13.32 -16.26 11.60
C HIS A 227 13.89 -17.08 10.44
N ALA A 228 15.21 -16.94 10.16
CA ALA A 228 15.86 -17.71 9.12
C ALA A 228 15.81 -19.24 9.39
N LYS A 229 15.98 -19.65 10.64
CA LYS A 229 15.82 -21.07 11.05
C LYS A 229 14.36 -21.53 10.99
N GLY A 230 13.42 -20.67 11.35
CA GLY A 230 12.00 -20.96 11.23
C GLY A 230 11.59 -21.18 9.77
N TYR A 231 12.22 -20.45 8.84
CA TYR A 231 12.00 -20.65 7.43
C TYR A 231 12.46 -22.03 6.92
N GLU A 232 13.59 -22.55 7.40
CA GLU A 232 13.99 -23.94 7.09
C GLU A 232 12.89 -24.95 7.46
N LYS A 233 12.36 -24.84 8.69
CA LYS A 233 11.24 -25.71 9.15
C LYS A 233 9.98 -25.51 8.32
N TRP A 234 9.68 -24.28 7.92
CA TRP A 234 8.53 -23.97 7.08
C TRP A 234 8.60 -24.67 5.73
N VAL A 235 9.75 -24.66 5.07
CA VAL A 235 9.98 -25.33 3.78
C VAL A 235 9.78 -26.84 3.93
N GLU A 236 10.39 -27.44 4.96
CA GLU A 236 10.25 -28.86 5.27
C GLU A 236 8.78 -29.27 5.44
N MET A 237 8.06 -28.57 6.33
CA MET A 237 6.65 -28.84 6.60
C MET A 237 5.74 -28.60 5.38
N SER A 238 6.03 -27.57 4.59
CA SER A 238 5.21 -27.23 3.42
C SER A 238 5.33 -28.26 2.30
N ILE A 239 6.52 -28.81 2.09
CA ILE A 239 6.73 -29.87 1.10
C ILE A 239 6.26 -31.21 1.64
N GLN A 240 6.42 -31.47 2.96
CA GLN A 240 5.89 -32.68 3.60
C GLN A 240 4.38 -32.83 3.36
N LYS A 241 3.62 -31.74 3.47
CA LYS A 241 2.18 -31.76 3.15
C LYS A 241 1.88 -32.25 1.73
N GLN A 242 2.79 -32.06 0.77
CA GLN A 242 2.61 -32.58 -0.60
C GLN A 242 2.97 -34.05 -0.70
N ILE A 243 3.96 -34.53 0.08
CA ILE A 243 4.29 -35.94 0.19
C ILE A 243 3.08 -36.69 0.76
N ASP A 244 2.49 -36.15 1.85
CA ASP A 244 1.35 -36.78 2.53
C ASP A 244 0.09 -36.83 1.64
N LYS A 245 -0.10 -35.81 0.78
CA LYS A 245 -1.21 -35.75 -0.18
C LYS A 245 -1.02 -36.64 -1.41
N ALA A 246 0.20 -37.05 -1.72
CA ALA A 246 0.49 -37.84 -2.91
C ALA A 246 -0.06 -39.26 -2.78
N LYS A 247 -0.91 -39.67 -3.74
CA LYS A 247 -1.57 -40.97 -3.76
C LYS A 247 -0.69 -42.08 -4.34
N SER A 248 0.27 -41.76 -5.21
CA SER A 248 1.15 -42.72 -5.86
C SER A 248 2.56 -42.69 -5.29
N ASP A 249 3.26 -43.82 -5.29
CA ASP A 249 4.64 -43.91 -4.82
C ASP A 249 5.58 -43.00 -5.65
N LYS A 250 5.38 -42.95 -6.97
CA LYS A 250 6.10 -42.00 -7.84
C LYS A 250 5.88 -40.53 -7.45
N GLY A 251 4.66 -40.16 -7.02
CA GLY A 251 4.33 -38.85 -6.52
C GLY A 251 5.02 -38.54 -5.20
N LYS A 252 5.01 -39.48 -4.25
CA LYS A 252 5.72 -39.38 -2.97
C LYS A 252 7.21 -39.25 -3.16
N GLU A 253 7.80 -40.10 -3.99
CA GLU A 253 9.23 -40.04 -4.32
C GLU A 253 9.64 -38.69 -4.92
N LYS A 254 8.85 -38.17 -5.88
CA LYS A 254 9.06 -36.84 -6.47
C LYS A 254 9.16 -35.76 -5.41
N TYR A 255 8.16 -35.65 -4.54
CA TYR A 255 8.14 -34.60 -3.52
C TYR A 255 9.18 -34.82 -2.42
N THR A 256 9.54 -36.05 -2.10
CA THR A 256 10.64 -36.37 -1.18
C THR A 256 11.98 -35.90 -1.74
N ASN A 257 12.24 -36.13 -3.02
CA ASN A 257 13.45 -35.64 -3.67
C ASN A 257 13.48 -34.10 -3.72
N MET A 258 12.36 -33.46 -4.04
CA MET A 258 12.21 -32.01 -4.00
C MET A 258 12.47 -31.46 -2.58
N GLN A 259 11.92 -32.09 -1.54
CA GLN A 259 12.16 -31.68 -0.15
C GLN A 259 13.64 -31.71 0.19
N LYS A 260 14.34 -32.78 -0.12
CA LYS A 260 15.79 -32.93 0.12
C LYS A 260 16.60 -31.83 -0.60
N GLU A 261 16.27 -31.58 -1.87
CA GLU A 261 16.94 -30.57 -2.67
C GLU A 261 16.72 -29.15 -2.12
N TYR A 262 15.46 -28.75 -1.94
CA TYR A 262 15.14 -27.41 -1.44
C TYR A 262 15.64 -27.17 -0.01
N MET A 263 15.56 -28.17 0.86
CA MET A 263 16.13 -28.07 2.21
C MET A 263 17.64 -27.87 2.19
N ARG A 264 18.37 -28.60 1.32
CA ARG A 264 19.81 -28.41 1.14
C ARG A 264 20.13 -26.99 0.70
N GLU A 265 19.41 -26.49 -0.32
CA GLU A 265 19.65 -25.16 -0.87
C GLU A 265 19.27 -24.04 0.13
N VAL A 266 18.14 -24.15 0.82
CA VAL A 266 17.74 -23.17 1.83
C VAL A 266 18.76 -23.12 2.97
N LYS A 267 19.21 -24.27 3.48
CA LYS A 267 20.24 -24.33 4.53
C LYS A 267 21.55 -23.65 4.16
N LYS A 268 22.01 -23.77 2.90
CA LYS A 268 23.19 -23.04 2.41
C LYS A 268 23.06 -21.53 2.53
N HIS A 269 21.83 -21.01 2.42
CA HIS A 269 21.54 -19.58 2.38
C HIS A 269 21.00 -18.99 3.67
N THR A 270 20.87 -19.78 4.74
CA THR A 270 20.35 -19.32 6.04
C THR A 270 21.15 -18.12 6.58
N GLY A 271 22.47 -18.14 6.45
CA GLY A 271 23.33 -17.02 6.85
C GLY A 271 23.07 -15.75 6.06
N ASN A 272 22.90 -15.86 4.72
CA ASN A 272 22.55 -14.74 3.87
C ASN A 272 21.14 -14.19 4.21
N LEU A 273 20.18 -15.07 4.44
CA LEU A 273 18.84 -14.68 4.85
C LEU A 273 18.85 -13.92 6.18
N LYS A 274 19.62 -14.40 7.18
CA LYS A 274 19.81 -13.67 8.43
C LYS A 274 20.34 -12.27 8.21
N GLN A 275 21.37 -12.10 7.36
CA GLN A 275 21.95 -10.77 7.06
C GLN A 275 20.94 -9.84 6.37
N ILE A 276 20.17 -10.35 5.41
CA ILE A 276 19.14 -9.57 4.72
C ILE A 276 18.06 -9.10 5.71
N ILE A 277 17.59 -9.97 6.60
CA ILE A 277 16.57 -9.60 7.60
C ILE A 277 17.16 -8.60 8.61
N THR A 278 18.42 -8.75 9.02
CA THR A 278 19.10 -7.77 9.87
C THR A 278 19.15 -6.40 9.19
N PHE A 279 19.54 -6.36 7.92
CA PHE A 279 19.56 -5.14 7.12
C PHE A 279 18.16 -4.51 7.02
N GLN A 280 17.14 -5.32 6.74
CA GLN A 280 15.75 -4.87 6.68
C GLN A 280 15.28 -4.28 8.02
N ASN A 281 15.58 -4.92 9.15
CA ASN A 281 15.19 -4.44 10.47
C ASN A 281 15.83 -3.09 10.81
N LEU A 282 17.09 -2.87 10.44
CA LEU A 282 17.76 -1.59 10.62
C LEU A 282 17.13 -0.49 9.75
N LEU A 283 16.77 -0.80 8.51
CA LEU A 283 16.02 0.14 7.66
C LEU A 283 14.63 0.47 8.23
N VAL A 284 13.95 -0.53 8.79
CA VAL A 284 12.65 -0.32 9.46
C VAL A 284 12.84 0.58 10.68
N ASP A 285 13.90 0.40 11.48
CA ASP A 285 14.17 1.23 12.65
C ASP A 285 14.39 2.70 12.25
N ALA A 286 15.29 2.98 11.28
CA ALA A 286 15.48 4.33 10.77
C ALA A 286 14.17 4.94 10.24
N LYS A 287 13.43 4.18 9.45
CA LYS A 287 12.13 4.61 8.90
C LYS A 287 11.14 4.95 10.00
N MET A 288 11.01 4.12 11.04
CA MET A 288 10.03 4.34 12.10
C MET A 288 10.36 5.53 12.98
N GLN A 289 11.62 5.92 13.12
CA GLN A 289 12.00 7.19 13.75
C GLN A 289 11.44 8.38 12.95
N ILE A 290 11.53 8.34 11.62
CA ILE A 290 10.96 9.38 10.74
C ILE A 290 9.42 9.39 10.83
N VAL A 291 8.79 8.23 10.71
CA VAL A 291 7.32 8.09 10.81
C VAL A 291 6.80 8.62 12.15
N LYS A 292 7.47 8.30 13.25
CA LYS A 292 7.11 8.80 14.57
C LYS A 292 7.13 10.33 14.62
N LYS A 293 8.11 10.96 14.00
CA LYS A 293 8.19 12.42 13.91
C LYS A 293 7.03 12.99 13.09
N LEU A 294 6.74 12.43 11.92
CA LEU A 294 5.64 12.87 11.07
C LEU A 294 4.28 12.70 11.77
N ASN A 295 4.07 11.60 12.49
CA ASN A 295 2.85 11.36 13.26
C ASN A 295 2.66 12.36 14.44
N SER A 296 3.69 13.09 14.83
CA SER A 296 3.57 14.13 15.87
C SER A 296 2.89 15.39 15.35
N VAL A 297 2.68 15.53 14.05
CA VAL A 297 2.01 16.66 13.42
C VAL A 297 0.54 16.32 13.20
N LYS A 298 -0.35 17.23 13.60
CA LYS A 298 -1.79 17.00 13.49
C LYS A 298 -2.24 17.01 12.01
N GLY A 299 -2.93 15.94 11.58
CA GLY A 299 -3.56 15.86 10.26
C GLY A 299 -4.87 16.66 10.14
N LEU A 300 -5.44 16.67 8.93
CA LEU A 300 -6.73 17.29 8.63
C LEU A 300 -7.93 16.50 9.17
N THR A 301 -7.74 15.19 9.35
CA THR A 301 -8.77 14.25 9.78
C THR A 301 -8.30 13.47 11.00
N ASP A 302 -9.24 13.08 11.87
CA ASP A 302 -9.00 12.06 12.87
C ASP A 302 -9.13 10.68 12.20
N THR A 303 -8.31 9.72 12.61
CA THR A 303 -8.27 8.39 12.02
C THR A 303 -8.47 7.30 13.06
N PHE A 304 -9.31 6.30 12.72
CA PHE A 304 -9.69 5.20 13.60
C PHE A 304 -9.63 3.87 12.85
N VAL A 305 -9.54 2.78 13.61
CA VAL A 305 -9.81 1.42 13.15
C VAL A 305 -11.12 0.96 13.79
N LYS A 306 -12.06 0.47 12.98
CA LYS A 306 -13.30 -0.13 13.49
C LYS A 306 -12.98 -1.51 14.07
N THR A 307 -13.35 -1.72 15.34
CA THR A 307 -13.17 -2.97 16.07
C THR A 307 -14.52 -3.54 16.48
N LYS A 308 -14.55 -4.73 17.05
CA LYS A 308 -15.80 -5.32 17.58
C LYS A 308 -16.39 -4.49 18.73
N ASP A 309 -15.54 -3.78 19.45
CA ASP A 309 -15.91 -3.01 20.65
C ASP A 309 -16.06 -1.50 20.36
N GLY A 310 -16.06 -1.07 19.09
CA GLY A 310 -16.17 0.32 18.67
C GLY A 310 -14.99 0.82 17.86
N PHE A 311 -14.57 2.06 18.09
CA PHE A 311 -13.51 2.73 17.34
C PHE A 311 -12.25 2.85 18.21
N LYS A 312 -11.10 2.57 17.62
CA LYS A 312 -9.78 2.77 18.23
C LYS A 312 -8.98 3.77 17.39
N VAL A 313 -8.43 4.80 18.02
CA VAL A 313 -7.53 5.77 17.37
C VAL A 313 -6.37 5.04 16.71
N THR A 314 -6.07 5.40 15.48
CA THR A 314 -4.93 4.87 14.72
C THR A 314 -4.18 5.99 14.01
N ASN A 315 -2.97 5.70 13.55
CA ASN A 315 -2.22 6.61 12.70
C ASN A 315 -2.68 6.49 11.23
N PRO A 316 -2.45 7.52 10.39
CA PRO A 316 -2.68 7.41 8.95
C PRO A 316 -1.84 6.29 8.34
N GLU A 317 -2.20 5.82 7.13
CA GLU A 317 -1.54 4.67 6.48
C GLU A 317 -0.03 4.85 6.29
N GLY A 318 0.47 6.08 6.22
CA GLY A 318 1.87 6.43 6.11
C GLY A 318 2.09 7.65 5.21
N TYR A 319 3.34 7.83 4.82
CA TYR A 319 3.82 9.01 4.10
C TYR A 319 4.62 8.59 2.88
N VAL A 320 4.71 9.49 1.91
CA VAL A 320 5.65 9.39 0.79
C VAL A 320 6.58 10.59 0.86
N ALA A 321 7.86 10.34 1.13
CA ALA A 321 8.89 11.37 1.04
C ALA A 321 9.39 11.46 -0.40
N ILE A 322 9.39 12.67 -0.96
CA ILE A 322 9.80 12.94 -2.34
C ILE A 322 11.04 13.81 -2.31
N ASP A 323 12.11 13.35 -2.96
CA ASP A 323 13.26 14.19 -3.26
C ASP A 323 12.91 15.10 -4.45
N ARG A 324 12.79 16.39 -4.20
CA ARG A 324 12.43 17.37 -5.23
C ARG A 324 13.54 17.59 -6.27
N ILE A 325 14.76 17.18 -5.98
CA ILE A 325 15.90 17.34 -6.88
C ILE A 325 15.98 16.18 -7.86
N SER A 326 15.98 14.94 -7.34
CA SER A 326 16.13 13.73 -8.15
C SER A 326 14.80 13.12 -8.61
N GLY A 327 13.67 13.57 -8.06
CA GLY A 327 12.34 12.96 -8.29
C GLY A 327 12.17 11.60 -7.61
N GLY A 328 13.15 11.13 -6.83
CA GLY A 328 13.06 9.87 -6.09
C GLY A 328 12.01 9.92 -4.99
N ALA A 329 11.31 8.81 -4.78
CA ALA A 329 10.30 8.71 -3.73
C ALA A 329 10.53 7.51 -2.82
N VAL A 330 10.31 7.71 -1.51
CA VAL A 330 10.40 6.65 -0.49
C VAL A 330 9.09 6.58 0.27
N LYS A 331 8.48 5.40 0.28
CA LYS A 331 7.26 5.14 1.06
C LYS A 331 7.61 4.84 2.52
N LEU A 332 7.12 5.68 3.42
CA LEU A 332 7.32 5.63 4.85
C LEU A 332 6.03 5.14 5.54
N VAL A 333 5.92 3.83 5.74
CA VAL A 333 4.76 3.21 6.41
C VAL A 333 5.23 2.24 7.49
N ASP A 334 4.44 2.04 8.55
CA ASP A 334 4.60 0.85 9.39
C ASP A 334 4.13 -0.36 8.58
N ARG A 335 5.11 -1.07 7.98
CA ARG A 335 4.80 -2.17 7.06
C ARG A 335 4.08 -3.32 7.75
N MET A 336 4.34 -3.56 9.03
CA MET A 336 3.70 -4.64 9.76
C MET A 336 2.25 -4.31 10.07
N GLU A 337 1.97 -3.11 10.58
CA GLU A 337 0.62 -2.63 10.85
C GLU A 337 -0.20 -2.54 9.56
N PHE A 338 0.34 -1.88 8.53
CA PHE A 338 -0.30 -1.77 7.22
C PHE A 338 -0.64 -3.14 6.61
N SER A 339 0.32 -4.07 6.61
CA SER A 339 0.10 -5.39 6.00
C SER A 339 -0.83 -6.26 6.84
N PHE A 340 -0.73 -6.19 8.17
CA PHE A 340 -1.65 -6.88 9.07
C PHE A 340 -3.09 -6.42 8.84
N ASN A 341 -3.33 -5.11 8.84
CA ASN A 341 -4.65 -4.55 8.60
C ASN A 341 -5.20 -4.96 7.23
N ASN A 342 -4.38 -4.92 6.17
CA ASN A 342 -4.79 -5.36 4.84
C ASN A 342 -5.14 -6.85 4.74
N PHE A 343 -4.54 -7.70 5.59
CA PHE A 343 -4.84 -9.13 5.60
C PHE A 343 -6.01 -9.53 6.51
N THR A 344 -6.35 -8.71 7.49
CA THR A 344 -7.29 -9.09 8.57
C THR A 344 -8.54 -8.22 8.65
N ALA A 345 -8.50 -6.98 8.16
CA ALA A 345 -9.65 -6.08 8.24
C ALA A 345 -10.71 -6.42 7.18
N ILE A 346 -11.96 -6.26 7.58
CA ILE A 346 -13.12 -6.33 6.68
C ILE A 346 -13.10 -5.07 5.83
N LYS A 347 -13.13 -5.24 4.51
CA LYS A 347 -13.15 -4.13 3.56
C LYS A 347 -14.60 -3.81 3.20
N SER A 348 -14.94 -2.52 3.15
CA SER A 348 -16.31 -2.10 2.85
C SER A 348 -16.77 -2.44 1.43
N TRP A 349 -15.84 -2.64 0.50
CA TRP A 349 -16.14 -3.01 -0.90
C TRP A 349 -16.21 -4.53 -1.17
N ASP A 350 -15.96 -5.35 -0.14
CA ASP A 350 -16.09 -6.82 -0.22
C ASP A 350 -17.52 -7.29 0.17
N LYS A 351 -18.46 -6.33 0.37
CA LYS A 351 -19.87 -6.59 0.73
C LYS A 351 -20.77 -6.62 -0.51
#